data_291011182ce6cd21ec167054dec372eb
#
_entry.id   291011182ce6cd21ec167054dec372eb
#
_cell.length_a   1.000
_cell.length_b   1.000
_cell.length_c   1.000
_cell.angle_alpha   90.00
_cell.angle_beta   90.00
_cell.angle_gamma   90.00
#
_symmetry.space_group_name_H-M   'P 1'
#
loop_
_entity.id
_entity.type
_entity.pdbx_description
1 polymer ?
#
loop_
_entity_poly.entity_id
_entity_poly.type
_entity_poly.pdbx_seq_one_letter_code
_entity_poly.pdbx_strand_id
1 'polypeptide(L)'
;MYIEFLFGAIKKEKLRFFNIRTIVMKISLITTTYNSSATLRDTMESVLGQTYTDVEYIVVDGASNDGTVEIIKEYEPRFGGRIRWISEKDKGLYDAMNKGINMATGDIVGILNSDDFFTSDTVLQSVAEAFFDDIDAVYGDIHFVRPSDLSKSVRYYSSRNFRPWALRFGYMPAHPSFYARRELFEKYGGYSLDYRLAADYEMMVRLFRKAKIRYKYLPVDMVTMRTGGMSTRSVRNRLQLTVEDAKACRENGMYSNFLMCSCKYITKFFEFI
;
A
#
# COMPACT_ATOMS: atom_id res chain seq x y z
N MET A 1 -32.30 -44.20 16.37
CA MET A 1 -31.50 -43.56 17.44
C MET A 1 -30.10 -43.15 17.01
N TYR A 2 -29.28 -44.00 16.35
CA TYR A 2 -27.93 -43.61 15.88
C TYR A 2 -27.92 -42.69 14.67
N ILE A 3 -28.90 -42.79 13.78
CA ILE A 3 -28.99 -41.96 12.54
C ILE A 3 -29.46 -40.51 12.87
N GLU A 4 -30.32 -40.34 13.84
CA GLU A 4 -30.77 -38.98 14.28
C GLU A 4 -29.66 -38.21 15.00
N PHE A 5 -28.75 -38.90 15.71
CA PHE A 5 -27.61 -38.30 16.35
C PHE A 5 -26.58 -37.77 15.32
N LEU A 6 -26.36 -38.52 14.24
CA LEU A 6 -25.49 -38.13 13.13
C LEU A 6 -26.05 -36.94 12.34
N PHE A 7 -27.36 -36.93 12.07
CA PHE A 7 -28.01 -35.77 11.40
C PHE A 7 -28.03 -34.52 12.28
N GLY A 8 -28.17 -34.66 13.61
CA GLY A 8 -28.08 -33.55 14.56
C GLY A 8 -26.67 -32.95 14.65
N ALA A 9 -25.63 -33.79 14.60
CA ALA A 9 -24.23 -33.34 14.63
C ALA A 9 -23.85 -32.63 13.33
N ILE A 10 -24.24 -33.20 12.17
CA ILE A 10 -23.99 -32.59 10.84
C ILE A 10 -24.76 -31.25 10.69
N LYS A 11 -25.97 -31.16 11.25
CA LYS A 11 -26.75 -29.90 11.25
C LYS A 11 -26.14 -28.83 12.17
N LYS A 12 -25.56 -29.23 13.31
CA LYS A 12 -24.83 -28.32 14.22
C LYS A 12 -23.48 -27.87 13.61
N GLU A 13 -22.76 -28.74 12.94
CA GLU A 13 -21.54 -28.34 12.23
C GLU A 13 -21.86 -27.43 11.03
N LYS A 14 -22.85 -27.76 10.19
CA LYS A 14 -23.28 -26.86 9.11
C LYS A 14 -23.79 -25.51 9.63
N LEU A 15 -24.43 -25.44 10.80
CA LEU A 15 -24.85 -24.18 11.42
C LEU A 15 -23.68 -23.40 12.05
N ARG A 16 -22.59 -24.06 12.42
CA ARG A 16 -21.35 -23.38 12.81
C ARG A 16 -20.62 -22.74 11.59
N PHE A 17 -20.72 -23.37 10.43
CA PHE A 17 -20.17 -22.80 9.18
C PHE A 17 -21.02 -21.65 8.60
N PHE A 18 -22.27 -21.47 9.02
CA PHE A 18 -23.16 -20.40 8.50
C PHE A 18 -23.19 -19.14 9.37
N ASN A 19 -22.49 -19.12 10.50
CA ASN A 19 -22.28 -17.91 11.30
C ASN A 19 -20.88 -17.30 11.12
N ILE A 20 -20.31 -17.43 9.93
CA ILE A 20 -19.24 -16.50 9.53
C ILE A 20 -19.95 -15.16 9.32
N ARG A 21 -20.03 -14.34 10.35
CA ARG A 21 -20.17 -12.91 10.17
C ARG A 21 -19.06 -12.55 9.17
N THR A 22 -19.45 -12.21 7.97
CA THR A 22 -18.54 -11.53 7.04
C THR A 22 -18.16 -10.26 7.78
N ILE A 23 -17.04 -10.24 8.47
CA ILE A 23 -16.51 -9.02 9.05
C ILE A 23 -16.13 -8.19 7.84
N VAL A 24 -16.99 -7.23 7.53
CA VAL A 24 -16.73 -6.26 6.49
C VAL A 24 -15.66 -5.32 7.05
N MET A 25 -14.46 -5.35 6.50
CA MET A 25 -13.32 -4.57 6.97
C MET A 25 -13.25 -3.26 6.20
N LYS A 26 -13.58 -2.15 6.83
CA LYS A 26 -13.50 -0.84 6.19
C LYS A 26 -12.05 -0.50 5.81
N ILE A 27 -11.83 -0.15 4.55
CA ILE A 27 -10.52 0.25 4.04
C ILE A 27 -10.44 1.78 3.97
N SER A 28 -9.44 2.37 4.62
CA SER A 28 -9.02 3.75 4.39
C SER A 28 -7.95 3.75 3.32
N LEU A 29 -8.32 4.14 2.10
CA LEU A 29 -7.38 4.31 1.00
C LEU A 29 -6.93 5.76 0.95
N ILE A 30 -5.62 6.00 0.99
CA ILE A 30 -5.03 7.32 1.04
C ILE A 30 -4.31 7.61 -0.27
N THR A 31 -4.60 8.76 -0.88
CA THR A 31 -3.82 9.31 -2.00
C THR A 31 -3.21 10.63 -1.57
N THR A 32 -1.89 10.73 -1.67
CA THR A 32 -1.18 12.00 -1.51
C THR A 32 -0.93 12.61 -2.88
N THR A 33 -1.13 13.92 -3.01
CA THR A 33 -1.00 14.60 -4.29
C THR A 33 -0.31 15.97 -4.14
N TYR A 34 0.52 16.31 -5.10
CA TYR A 34 1.12 17.62 -5.26
C TYR A 34 1.43 17.90 -6.73
N ASN A 35 0.73 18.86 -7.32
CA ASN A 35 0.81 19.19 -8.74
C ASN A 35 0.68 17.95 -9.65
N SER A 36 -0.43 17.24 -9.47
CA SER A 36 -0.70 15.95 -10.13
C SER A 36 -1.89 16.00 -11.11
N SER A 37 -2.23 17.19 -11.64
CA SER A 37 -3.39 17.36 -12.53
C SER A 37 -3.35 16.44 -13.76
N ALA A 38 -2.17 16.05 -14.21
CA ALA A 38 -1.98 15.18 -15.37
C ALA A 38 -2.32 13.70 -15.10
N THR A 39 -2.31 13.25 -13.85
CA THR A 39 -2.40 11.81 -13.52
C THR A 39 -3.52 11.47 -12.54
N LEU A 40 -3.92 12.40 -11.68
CA LEU A 40 -4.87 12.16 -10.59
C LEU A 40 -6.22 11.59 -11.08
N ARG A 41 -6.67 11.96 -12.27
CA ARG A 41 -7.94 11.44 -12.85
C ARG A 41 -7.90 9.92 -12.98
N ASP A 42 -6.82 9.35 -13.51
CA ASP A 42 -6.69 7.91 -13.68
C ASP A 42 -6.68 7.20 -12.32
N THR A 43 -6.01 7.78 -11.32
CA THR A 43 -6.02 7.27 -9.95
C THR A 43 -7.45 7.25 -9.39
N MET A 44 -8.17 8.37 -9.46
CA MET A 44 -9.53 8.50 -8.92
C MET A 44 -10.54 7.60 -9.64
N GLU A 45 -10.45 7.46 -10.97
CA GLU A 45 -11.28 6.51 -11.74
C GLU A 45 -11.03 5.07 -11.30
N SER A 46 -9.77 4.69 -11.09
CA SER A 46 -9.43 3.33 -10.66
C SER A 46 -9.97 3.00 -9.26
N VAL A 47 -10.08 4.01 -8.38
CA VAL A 47 -10.69 3.86 -7.05
C VAL A 47 -12.21 3.78 -7.14
N LEU A 48 -12.84 4.63 -7.96
CA LEU A 48 -14.28 4.60 -8.21
C LEU A 48 -14.76 3.27 -8.81
N GLY A 49 -13.93 2.67 -9.68
CA GLY A 49 -14.21 1.40 -10.33
C GLY A 49 -14.11 0.18 -9.43
N GLN A 50 -13.65 0.30 -8.18
CA GLN A 50 -13.50 -0.87 -7.30
C GLN A 50 -14.87 -1.46 -6.90
N THR A 51 -14.98 -2.78 -6.96
CA THR A 51 -16.19 -3.54 -6.59
C THR A 51 -16.42 -3.56 -5.09
N TYR A 52 -15.36 -3.44 -4.28
CA TYR A 52 -15.47 -3.33 -2.83
C TYR A 52 -15.91 -1.93 -2.43
N THR A 53 -17.05 -1.82 -1.73
CA THR A 53 -17.70 -0.53 -1.47
C THR A 53 -17.46 0.05 -0.07
N ASP A 54 -17.02 -0.77 0.91
CA ASP A 54 -16.72 -0.28 2.27
C ASP A 54 -15.33 0.36 2.32
N VAL A 55 -15.19 1.42 1.55
CA VAL A 55 -13.95 2.19 1.37
C VAL A 55 -14.21 3.65 1.70
N GLU A 56 -13.43 4.23 2.59
CA GLU A 56 -13.26 5.68 2.63
C GLU A 56 -12.01 6.07 1.83
N TYR A 57 -12.17 7.03 0.95
CA TYR A 57 -11.09 7.55 0.14
C TYR A 57 -10.61 8.88 0.72
N ILE A 58 -9.34 8.97 1.08
CA ILE A 58 -8.73 10.14 1.70
C ILE A 58 -7.71 10.74 0.74
N VAL A 59 -7.92 12.00 0.33
CA VAL A 59 -6.98 12.71 -0.54
C VAL A 59 -6.31 13.83 0.25
N VAL A 60 -4.97 13.81 0.31
CA VAL A 60 -4.17 14.85 0.95
C VAL A 60 -3.37 15.57 -0.12
N ASP A 61 -3.76 16.82 -0.39
CA ASP A 61 -3.12 17.70 -1.35
C ASP A 61 -2.14 18.65 -0.68
N GLY A 62 -0.93 18.71 -1.18
CA GLY A 62 0.19 19.53 -0.68
C GLY A 62 0.12 21.00 -1.06
N ALA A 63 -1.08 21.61 -1.18
CA ALA A 63 -1.33 22.94 -1.69
C ALA A 63 -0.91 23.12 -3.17
N SER A 64 -1.45 22.26 -4.04
CA SER A 64 -1.23 22.31 -5.48
C SER A 64 -1.75 23.58 -6.12
N ASN A 65 -1.14 23.97 -7.26
CA ASN A 65 -1.50 25.17 -8.02
C ASN A 65 -1.62 24.93 -9.54
N ASP A 66 -1.78 23.67 -9.95
CA ASP A 66 -1.81 23.22 -11.36
C ASP A 66 -3.19 22.72 -11.84
N GLY A 67 -4.25 22.90 -11.05
CA GLY A 67 -5.58 22.35 -11.34
C GLY A 67 -5.89 21.02 -10.62
N THR A 68 -4.98 20.51 -9.78
CA THR A 68 -5.19 19.28 -9.01
C THR A 68 -6.41 19.38 -8.08
N VAL A 69 -6.56 20.50 -7.37
CA VAL A 69 -7.68 20.71 -6.42
C VAL A 69 -9.03 20.78 -7.14
N GLU A 70 -9.06 21.37 -8.32
CA GLU A 70 -10.24 21.44 -9.17
C GLU A 70 -10.70 20.03 -9.60
N ILE A 71 -9.76 19.14 -9.90
CA ILE A 71 -10.05 17.72 -10.20
C ILE A 71 -10.65 17.04 -8.97
N ILE A 72 -10.09 17.23 -7.77
CA ILE A 72 -10.64 16.64 -6.55
C ILE A 72 -12.10 17.07 -6.35
N LYS A 73 -12.40 18.36 -6.49
CA LYS A 73 -13.75 18.92 -6.36
C LYS A 73 -14.72 18.38 -7.41
N GLU A 74 -14.26 18.17 -8.65
CA GLU A 74 -15.05 17.57 -9.74
C GLU A 74 -15.45 16.14 -9.42
N TYR A 75 -14.53 15.37 -8.81
CA TYR A 75 -14.76 13.96 -8.48
C TYR A 75 -15.53 13.74 -7.16
N GLU A 76 -15.48 14.69 -6.23
CA GLU A 76 -16.09 14.55 -4.90
C GLU A 76 -17.55 14.07 -4.93
N PRO A 77 -18.47 14.63 -5.76
CA PRO A 77 -19.83 14.16 -5.83
C PRO A 77 -19.97 12.70 -6.30
N ARG A 78 -19.05 12.23 -7.17
CA ARG A 78 -19.06 10.87 -7.72
C ARG A 78 -18.76 9.80 -6.67
N PHE A 79 -18.05 10.15 -5.60
CA PHE A 79 -17.76 9.25 -4.49
C PHE A 79 -18.93 9.07 -3.52
N GLY A 80 -20.03 9.83 -3.64
CA GLY A 80 -21.24 9.65 -2.82
C GLY A 80 -20.98 9.75 -1.32
N GLY A 81 -20.12 10.69 -0.89
CA GLY A 81 -19.75 10.92 0.51
C GLY A 81 -18.64 10.01 1.06
N ARG A 82 -18.09 9.11 0.24
CA ARG A 82 -16.98 8.23 0.65
C ARG A 82 -15.60 8.89 0.55
N ILE A 83 -15.49 10.07 -0.05
CA ILE A 83 -14.24 10.83 -0.13
C ILE A 83 -14.17 11.89 0.97
N ARG A 84 -12.99 12.05 1.52
CA ARG A 84 -12.61 13.17 2.40
C ARG A 84 -11.28 13.70 1.91
N TRP A 85 -11.10 15.01 1.89
CA TRP A 85 -9.85 15.59 1.41
C TRP A 85 -9.49 16.88 2.14
N ILE A 86 -8.20 17.18 2.15
CA ILE A 86 -7.62 18.43 2.62
C ILE A 86 -6.61 18.94 1.58
N SER A 87 -6.45 20.26 1.48
CA SER A 87 -5.40 20.90 0.68
C SER A 87 -4.67 21.92 1.55
N GLU A 88 -3.45 21.57 1.91
CA GLU A 88 -2.59 22.42 2.75
C GLU A 88 -1.11 22.07 2.54
N LYS A 89 -0.21 23.01 2.85
CA LYS A 89 1.23 22.76 2.76
C LYS A 89 1.65 21.60 3.65
N ASP A 90 2.50 20.74 3.13
CA ASP A 90 3.15 19.65 3.84
C ASP A 90 4.68 19.83 3.88
N LYS A 91 5.33 18.98 4.67
CA LYS A 91 6.80 18.88 4.77
C LYS A 91 7.37 17.83 3.81
N GLY A 92 6.60 17.41 2.81
CA GLY A 92 6.92 16.40 1.83
C GLY A 92 5.96 15.19 1.88
N LEU A 93 6.19 14.24 0.96
CA LEU A 93 5.33 13.10 0.71
C LEU A 93 4.91 12.33 1.98
N TYR A 94 5.85 12.04 2.87
CA TYR A 94 5.59 11.25 4.07
C TYR A 94 4.78 12.01 5.13
N ASP A 95 4.90 13.36 5.18
CA ASP A 95 4.05 14.19 6.03
C ASP A 95 2.59 14.16 5.52
N ALA A 96 2.39 14.27 4.21
CA ALA A 96 1.08 14.12 3.59
C ALA A 96 0.48 12.72 3.85
N MET A 97 1.27 11.64 3.72
CA MET A 97 0.83 10.30 4.07
C MET A 97 0.41 10.18 5.53
N ASN A 98 1.17 10.78 6.46
CA ASN A 98 0.84 10.78 7.89
C ASN A 98 -0.45 11.56 8.19
N LYS A 99 -0.68 12.70 7.51
CA LYS A 99 -1.96 13.42 7.61
C LYS A 99 -3.13 12.51 7.18
N GLY A 100 -2.97 11.79 6.07
CA GLY A 100 -3.95 10.83 5.59
C GLY A 100 -4.20 9.69 6.60
N ILE A 101 -3.16 9.12 7.20
CA ILE A 101 -3.27 8.09 8.24
C ILE A 101 -4.02 8.62 9.46
N ASN A 102 -3.75 9.86 9.88
CA ASN A 102 -4.45 10.48 11.01
C ASN A 102 -5.93 10.77 10.72
N MET A 103 -6.30 10.92 9.44
CA MET A 103 -7.70 11.06 9.01
C MET A 103 -8.42 9.71 8.89
N ALA A 104 -7.69 8.60 8.80
CA ALA A 104 -8.23 7.28 8.56
C ALA A 104 -9.09 6.79 9.72
N THR A 105 -10.26 6.23 9.40
CA THR A 105 -11.21 5.65 10.36
C THR A 105 -11.51 4.17 10.10
N GLY A 106 -11.04 3.65 8.96
CA GLY A 106 -11.20 2.24 8.60
C GLY A 106 -10.30 1.31 9.41
N ASP A 107 -10.55 0.04 9.29
CA ASP A 107 -9.80 -1.02 9.97
C ASP A 107 -8.43 -1.25 9.32
N ILE A 108 -8.36 -1.01 8.02
CA ILE A 108 -7.21 -1.25 7.15
C ILE A 108 -6.81 0.08 6.50
N VAL A 109 -5.52 0.33 6.41
CA VAL A 109 -4.94 1.48 5.69
C VAL A 109 -4.10 1.00 4.51
N GLY A 110 -4.30 1.62 3.35
CA GLY A 110 -3.48 1.46 2.16
C GLY A 110 -3.15 2.81 1.54
N ILE A 111 -2.05 2.86 0.79
CA ILE A 111 -1.59 4.07 0.07
C ILE A 111 -1.60 3.80 -1.43
N LEU A 112 -2.23 4.69 -2.19
CA LEU A 112 -2.18 4.72 -3.65
C LEU A 112 -1.75 6.12 -4.08
N ASN A 113 -0.57 6.25 -4.67
CA ASN A 113 -0.06 7.57 -5.07
C ASN A 113 -0.87 8.16 -6.23
N SER A 114 -0.83 9.48 -6.39
CA SER A 114 -1.62 10.23 -7.39
C SER A 114 -1.19 10.04 -8.84
N ASP A 115 -0.11 9.30 -9.08
CA ASP A 115 0.39 8.91 -10.40
C ASP A 115 0.23 7.41 -10.69
N ASP A 116 -0.30 6.63 -9.73
CA ASP A 116 -0.53 5.20 -9.81
C ASP A 116 -2.03 4.88 -9.90
N PHE A 117 -2.39 3.68 -10.34
CA PHE A 117 -3.79 3.24 -10.40
C PHE A 117 -3.91 1.73 -10.21
N PHE A 118 -5.08 1.27 -9.76
CA PHE A 118 -5.35 -0.15 -9.60
C PHE A 118 -5.37 -0.88 -10.94
N THR A 119 -4.80 -2.09 -10.93
CA THR A 119 -4.70 -2.94 -12.13
C THR A 119 -6.04 -3.55 -12.52
N SER A 120 -6.94 -3.78 -11.55
CA SER A 120 -8.29 -4.32 -11.75
C SER A 120 -9.28 -3.72 -10.76
N ASP A 121 -10.57 -3.96 -11.03
CA ASP A 121 -11.69 -3.50 -10.18
C ASP A 121 -11.90 -4.36 -8.91
N THR A 122 -11.17 -5.46 -8.74
CA THR A 122 -11.31 -6.41 -7.63
C THR A 122 -10.16 -6.37 -6.63
N VAL A 123 -9.21 -5.43 -6.76
CA VAL A 123 -8.03 -5.35 -5.89
C VAL A 123 -8.44 -5.17 -4.43
N LEU A 124 -9.29 -4.18 -4.13
CA LEU A 124 -9.71 -3.92 -2.75
C LEU A 124 -10.58 -5.04 -2.16
N GLN A 125 -11.35 -5.74 -3.00
CA GLN A 125 -12.05 -6.96 -2.59
C GLN A 125 -11.06 -8.04 -2.13
N SER A 126 -10.02 -8.30 -2.94
CA SER A 126 -8.97 -9.28 -2.60
C SER A 126 -8.22 -8.91 -1.33
N VAL A 127 -7.96 -7.61 -1.11
CA VAL A 127 -7.36 -7.10 0.12
C VAL A 127 -8.27 -7.37 1.31
N ALA A 128 -9.54 -6.96 1.28
CA ALA A 128 -10.48 -7.14 2.38
C ALA A 128 -10.65 -8.61 2.77
N GLU A 129 -10.79 -9.49 1.78
CA GLU A 129 -10.91 -10.94 1.99
C GLU A 129 -9.68 -11.57 2.61
N ALA A 130 -8.51 -10.97 2.45
CA ALA A 130 -7.27 -11.52 2.98
C ALA A 130 -7.05 -11.25 4.47
N PHE A 131 -7.77 -10.29 5.06
CA PHE A 131 -7.66 -9.95 6.48
C PHE A 131 -8.50 -10.85 7.41
N PHE A 132 -9.03 -11.96 6.90
CA PHE A 132 -9.49 -13.04 7.77
C PHE A 132 -8.29 -13.65 8.51
N ASP A 133 -8.51 -14.27 9.66
CA ASP A 133 -7.51 -15.02 10.40
C ASP A 133 -6.35 -14.22 11.04
N ASP A 134 -6.65 -13.17 11.77
CA ASP A 134 -5.62 -12.48 12.57
C ASP A 134 -4.40 -11.95 11.77
N ILE A 135 -4.57 -11.68 10.47
CA ILE A 135 -3.52 -11.08 9.64
C ILE A 135 -3.40 -9.59 9.97
N ASP A 136 -2.17 -9.12 10.14
CA ASP A 136 -1.85 -7.74 10.48
C ASP A 136 -1.58 -6.89 9.23
N ALA A 137 -1.04 -7.51 8.16
CA ALA A 137 -0.78 -6.85 6.88
C ALA A 137 -0.86 -7.81 5.70
N VAL A 138 -1.23 -7.27 4.53
CA VAL A 138 -1.17 -7.98 3.26
C VAL A 138 -0.39 -7.17 2.23
N TYR A 139 0.18 -7.85 1.23
CA TYR A 139 0.84 -7.21 0.11
C TYR A 139 0.77 -8.10 -1.14
N GLY A 140 0.88 -7.48 -2.31
CA GLY A 140 0.85 -8.17 -3.59
C GLY A 140 1.97 -7.72 -4.52
N ASP A 141 1.74 -7.93 -5.80
CA ASP A 141 2.65 -7.57 -6.88
C ASP A 141 2.24 -6.22 -7.50
N ILE A 142 3.13 -5.65 -8.30
CA ILE A 142 2.88 -4.44 -9.08
C ILE A 142 3.57 -4.55 -10.45
N HIS A 143 3.11 -3.80 -11.42
CA HIS A 143 3.85 -3.62 -12.65
C HIS A 143 4.04 -2.14 -13.00
N PHE A 144 4.97 -1.90 -13.92
CA PHE A 144 5.32 -0.54 -14.33
C PHE A 144 4.99 -0.35 -15.81
N VAL A 145 4.47 0.84 -16.11
CA VAL A 145 4.17 1.29 -17.47
C VAL A 145 4.91 2.60 -17.77
N ARG A 146 5.09 2.92 -19.06
CA ARG A 146 5.59 4.23 -19.45
C ARG A 146 4.44 5.24 -19.44
N PRO A 147 4.65 6.49 -19.00
CA PRO A 147 3.61 7.52 -19.08
C PRO A 147 3.07 7.75 -20.51
N SER A 148 3.87 7.45 -21.53
CA SER A 148 3.47 7.55 -22.95
C SER A 148 2.64 6.37 -23.46
N ASP A 149 2.61 5.24 -22.76
CA ASP A 149 1.86 4.04 -23.13
C ASP A 149 1.49 3.24 -21.88
N LEU A 150 0.30 3.46 -21.38
CA LEU A 150 -0.22 2.81 -20.15
C LEU A 150 -0.68 1.36 -20.38
N SER A 151 -0.79 0.93 -21.64
CA SER A 151 -1.26 -0.41 -22.00
C SER A 151 -0.15 -1.46 -21.94
N LYS A 152 1.13 -1.03 -21.97
CA LYS A 152 2.28 -1.91 -22.07
C LYS A 152 3.11 -1.92 -20.80
N SER A 153 3.11 -3.07 -20.09
CA SER A 153 4.04 -3.31 -18.99
C SER A 153 5.49 -3.35 -19.51
N VAL A 154 6.37 -2.65 -18.78
CA VAL A 154 7.82 -2.62 -19.06
C VAL A 154 8.65 -3.29 -17.96
N ARG A 155 8.02 -3.54 -16.81
CA ARG A 155 8.64 -4.20 -15.67
C ARG A 155 7.57 -4.76 -14.76
N TYR A 156 7.80 -5.97 -14.24
CA TYR A 156 6.96 -6.59 -13.23
C TYR A 156 7.75 -6.76 -11.93
N TYR A 157 7.17 -6.36 -10.80
CA TYR A 157 7.78 -6.54 -9.49
C TYR A 157 6.91 -7.48 -8.65
N SER A 158 7.40 -8.71 -8.46
CA SER A 158 6.73 -9.68 -7.61
C SER A 158 7.29 -9.67 -6.20
N SER A 159 6.39 -9.54 -5.24
CA SER A 159 6.69 -9.65 -3.81
C SER A 159 6.60 -11.09 -3.26
N ARG A 160 6.34 -12.08 -4.12
CA ARG A 160 6.09 -13.49 -3.76
C ARG A 160 7.18 -14.11 -2.90
N ASN A 161 8.42 -13.80 -3.23
CA ASN A 161 9.58 -14.40 -2.55
C ASN A 161 10.09 -13.57 -1.37
N PHE A 162 9.39 -12.49 -1.01
CA PHE A 162 9.78 -11.67 0.12
C PHE A 162 9.81 -12.49 1.42
N ARG A 163 10.82 -12.24 2.22
CA ARG A 163 10.99 -12.72 3.60
C ARG A 163 11.56 -11.58 4.44
N PRO A 164 11.16 -11.39 5.71
CA PRO A 164 11.60 -10.27 6.52
C PRO A 164 13.13 -10.11 6.65
N TRP A 165 13.88 -11.21 6.60
CA TRP A 165 15.35 -11.13 6.62
C TRP A 165 15.94 -10.47 5.35
N ALA A 166 15.18 -10.44 4.23
CA ALA A 166 15.63 -9.83 2.98
C ALA A 166 15.68 -8.30 3.04
N LEU A 167 15.00 -7.70 4.01
CA LEU A 167 15.08 -6.27 4.28
C LEU A 167 16.54 -5.81 4.48
N ARG A 168 17.40 -6.61 5.11
CA ARG A 168 18.83 -6.25 5.24
C ARG A 168 19.58 -6.04 3.93
N PHE A 169 19.02 -6.51 2.83
CA PHE A 169 19.57 -6.39 1.48
C PHE A 169 18.80 -5.38 0.62
N GLY A 170 17.95 -4.57 1.24
CA GLY A 170 17.17 -3.54 0.56
C GLY A 170 15.93 -4.05 -0.19
N TYR A 171 15.50 -5.29 0.05
CA TYR A 171 14.28 -5.85 -0.52
C TYR A 171 13.09 -5.64 0.43
N MET A 172 11.99 -5.15 -0.12
CA MET A 172 10.71 -5.00 0.62
C MET A 172 9.55 -5.34 -0.30
N PRO A 173 8.37 -5.66 0.21
CA PRO A 173 7.15 -5.68 -0.59
C PRO A 173 6.94 -4.35 -1.30
N ALA A 174 6.30 -4.36 -2.46
CA ALA A 174 5.98 -3.13 -3.17
C ALA A 174 5.07 -2.25 -2.30
N HIS A 175 5.55 -1.06 -1.93
CA HIS A 175 4.85 -0.16 -1.01
C HIS A 175 3.39 0.13 -1.44
N PRO A 176 3.06 0.44 -2.71
CA PRO A 176 1.67 0.71 -3.11
C PRO A 176 0.74 -0.52 -3.02
N SER A 177 1.29 -1.73 -2.89
CA SER A 177 0.51 -2.95 -2.68
C SER A 177 0.41 -3.37 -1.21
N PHE A 178 0.98 -2.58 -0.28
CA PHE A 178 1.02 -2.91 1.13
C PHE A 178 -0.18 -2.29 1.87
N TYR A 179 -0.99 -3.15 2.48
CA TYR A 179 -2.12 -2.80 3.32
C TYR A 179 -1.91 -3.34 4.71
N ALA A 180 -2.21 -2.53 5.74
CA ALA A 180 -1.98 -2.92 7.13
C ALA A 180 -3.14 -2.48 8.02
N ARG A 181 -3.35 -3.17 9.14
CA ARG A 181 -4.31 -2.75 10.15
C ARG A 181 -3.96 -1.35 10.66
N ARG A 182 -4.97 -0.47 10.77
CA ARG A 182 -4.80 0.92 11.24
C ARG A 182 -4.15 0.98 12.63
N GLU A 183 -4.49 0.05 13.52
CA GLU A 183 -3.91 -0.06 14.86
C GLU A 183 -2.38 -0.20 14.89
N LEU A 184 -1.75 -0.70 13.81
CA LEU A 184 -0.29 -0.76 13.71
C LEU A 184 0.33 0.63 13.60
N PHE A 185 -0.31 1.53 12.86
CA PHE A 185 0.15 2.92 12.75
C PHE A 185 -0.06 3.68 14.05
N GLU A 186 -1.14 3.41 14.78
CA GLU A 186 -1.39 3.99 16.10
C GLU A 186 -0.35 3.52 17.13
N LYS A 187 -0.02 2.24 17.11
CA LYS A 187 0.87 1.63 18.09
C LYS A 187 2.36 1.85 17.80
N TYR A 188 2.74 1.79 16.52
CA TYR A 188 4.15 1.83 16.11
C TYR A 188 4.53 3.12 15.39
N GLY A 189 3.56 4.02 15.13
CA GLY A 189 3.75 5.27 14.42
C GLY A 189 3.63 5.14 12.90
N GLY A 190 3.37 6.27 12.23
CA GLY A 190 3.34 6.40 10.79
C GLY A 190 4.73 6.42 10.14
N TYR A 191 4.87 7.13 9.04
CA TYR A 191 6.14 7.31 8.32
C TYR A 191 7.05 8.28 9.08
N SER A 192 8.32 7.91 9.29
CA SER A 192 9.30 8.78 9.94
C SER A 192 9.70 9.93 9.01
N LEU A 193 9.65 11.16 9.50
CA LEU A 193 10.06 12.36 8.76
C LEU A 193 11.60 12.56 8.76
N ASP A 194 12.35 11.71 9.46
CA ASP A 194 13.82 11.71 9.47
C ASP A 194 14.43 11.05 8.23
N TYR A 195 13.58 10.53 7.35
CA TYR A 195 13.92 9.91 6.07
C TYR A 195 13.33 10.72 4.92
N ARG A 196 14.15 11.00 3.94
CA ARG A 196 13.71 11.76 2.77
C ARG A 196 13.13 10.88 1.67
N LEU A 197 13.68 9.69 1.48
CA LEU A 197 13.37 8.79 0.36
C LEU A 197 12.97 7.37 0.78
N ALA A 198 13.26 6.97 2.03
CA ALA A 198 13.12 5.59 2.50
C ALA A 198 12.25 5.45 3.77
N ALA A 199 11.32 6.38 4.02
CA ALA A 199 10.44 6.24 5.19
C ALA A 199 9.45 5.08 5.06
N ASP A 200 9.05 4.73 3.82
CA ASP A 200 8.28 3.53 3.51
C ASP A 200 9.06 2.26 3.84
N TYR A 201 10.34 2.22 3.46
CA TYR A 201 11.22 1.12 3.81
C TYR A 201 11.46 1.03 5.32
N GLU A 202 11.72 2.16 5.99
CA GLU A 202 11.88 2.22 7.46
C GLU A 202 10.64 1.66 8.16
N MET A 203 9.45 2.11 7.76
CA MET A 203 8.19 1.62 8.31
C MET A 203 8.06 0.09 8.16
N MET A 204 8.38 -0.45 7.00
CA MET A 204 8.35 -1.90 6.79
C MET A 204 9.37 -2.63 7.66
N VAL A 205 10.62 -2.13 7.78
CA VAL A 205 11.62 -2.72 8.69
C VAL A 205 11.10 -2.72 10.13
N ARG A 206 10.50 -1.62 10.58
CA ARG A 206 9.92 -1.48 11.92
C ARG A 206 8.77 -2.46 12.15
N LEU A 207 7.85 -2.59 11.21
CA LEU A 207 6.70 -3.49 11.32
C LEU A 207 7.14 -4.96 11.29
N PHE A 208 7.95 -5.36 10.33
CA PHE A 208 8.38 -6.76 10.22
C PHE A 208 9.36 -7.19 11.31
N ARG A 209 10.25 -6.28 11.76
CA ARG A 209 11.33 -6.63 12.71
C ARG A 209 10.95 -6.39 14.15
N LYS A 210 10.45 -5.18 14.51
CA LYS A 210 10.07 -4.83 15.89
C LYS A 210 8.68 -5.32 16.25
N ALA A 211 7.69 -5.03 15.42
CA ALA A 211 6.32 -5.44 15.67
C ALA A 211 6.07 -6.92 15.41
N LYS A 212 6.88 -7.56 14.56
CA LYS A 212 6.77 -8.97 14.18
C LYS A 212 5.37 -9.31 13.67
N ILE A 213 4.84 -8.47 12.80
CA ILE A 213 3.50 -8.57 12.25
C ILE A 213 3.28 -9.92 11.54
N ARG A 214 2.03 -10.41 11.57
CA ARG A 214 1.55 -11.54 10.77
C ARG A 214 1.12 -10.99 9.41
N TYR A 215 1.67 -11.54 8.36
CA TYR A 215 1.48 -11.02 7.02
C TYR A 215 1.13 -12.11 6.02
N LYS A 216 0.46 -11.71 4.95
CA LYS A 216 0.07 -12.61 3.86
C LYS A 216 0.43 -11.99 2.51
N TYR A 217 1.08 -12.77 1.67
CA TYR A 217 1.25 -12.42 0.26
C TYR A 217 0.00 -12.81 -0.52
N LEU A 218 -0.50 -11.90 -1.34
CA LEU A 218 -1.57 -12.12 -2.30
C LEU A 218 -0.97 -12.23 -3.70
N PRO A 219 -1.22 -13.32 -4.45
CA PRO A 219 -0.75 -13.47 -5.82
C PRO A 219 -1.63 -12.63 -6.77
N VAL A 220 -1.71 -11.33 -6.51
CA VAL A 220 -2.50 -10.35 -7.25
C VAL A 220 -1.58 -9.22 -7.67
N ASP A 221 -1.62 -8.87 -8.94
CA ASP A 221 -1.04 -7.64 -9.48
C ASP A 221 -1.99 -6.49 -9.12
N MET A 222 -1.60 -5.71 -8.12
CA MET A 222 -2.50 -4.76 -7.49
C MET A 222 -2.46 -3.38 -8.12
N VAL A 223 -1.27 -2.93 -8.51
CA VAL A 223 -1.06 -1.53 -8.89
C VAL A 223 -0.23 -1.41 -10.15
N THR A 224 -0.72 -0.62 -11.07
CA THR A 224 0.02 -0.13 -12.23
C THR A 224 0.73 1.16 -11.84
N MET A 225 2.05 1.12 -11.82
CA MET A 225 2.90 2.28 -11.51
C MET A 225 3.45 2.93 -12.78
N ARG A 226 3.49 4.26 -12.83
CA ARG A 226 4.19 4.97 -13.89
C ARG A 226 5.69 5.01 -13.61
N THR A 227 6.51 4.79 -14.64
CA THR A 227 7.97 4.95 -14.54
C THR A 227 8.36 6.42 -14.39
N GLY A 228 9.47 6.70 -13.67
CA GLY A 228 9.98 8.07 -13.49
C GLY A 228 9.81 8.65 -12.09
N GLY A 229 9.40 7.83 -11.12
CA GLY A 229 9.20 8.23 -9.73
C GLY A 229 10.45 8.85 -9.08
N MET A 230 10.21 9.61 -8.01
CA MET A 230 11.19 10.46 -7.31
C MET A 230 12.46 9.72 -6.84
N SER A 231 12.33 8.48 -6.36
CA SER A 231 13.44 7.68 -5.83
C SER A 231 14.46 7.23 -6.91
N THR A 232 14.03 7.15 -8.17
CA THR A 232 14.86 6.66 -9.28
C THR A 232 15.37 7.76 -10.20
N ARG A 233 14.97 9.00 -9.99
CA ARG A 233 15.17 10.15 -10.90
C ARG A 233 16.63 10.55 -11.08
N SER A 234 17.53 10.26 -10.12
CA SER A 234 18.96 10.58 -10.22
C SER A 234 19.84 9.55 -9.52
N VAL A 235 21.11 9.48 -9.91
CA VAL A 235 22.14 8.66 -9.24
C VAL A 235 22.27 9.07 -7.76
N ARG A 236 22.23 10.38 -7.48
CA ARG A 236 22.28 10.93 -6.12
C ARG A 236 21.13 10.40 -5.24
N ASN A 237 19.90 10.38 -5.77
CA ASN A 237 18.75 9.86 -5.05
C ASN A 237 18.90 8.35 -4.78
N ARG A 238 19.43 7.57 -5.73
CA ARG A 238 19.69 6.14 -5.53
C ARG A 238 20.73 5.87 -4.44
N LEU A 239 21.80 6.65 -4.40
CA LEU A 239 22.80 6.55 -3.35
C LEU A 239 22.21 6.92 -1.98
N GLN A 240 21.49 8.06 -1.90
CA GLN A 240 20.82 8.49 -0.67
C GLN A 240 19.82 7.43 -0.19
N LEU A 241 18.97 6.90 -1.06
CA LEU A 241 18.03 5.82 -0.75
C LEU A 241 18.74 4.62 -0.13
N THR A 242 19.87 4.19 -0.70
CA THR A 242 20.62 3.03 -0.18
C THR A 242 21.25 3.31 1.19
N VAL A 243 21.71 4.53 1.44
CA VAL A 243 22.21 4.96 2.76
C VAL A 243 21.07 4.97 3.79
N GLU A 244 19.91 5.51 3.41
CA GLU A 244 18.72 5.54 4.27
C GLU A 244 18.20 4.13 4.57
N ASP A 245 18.19 3.20 3.59
CA ASP A 245 17.82 1.79 3.84
C ASP A 245 18.72 1.14 4.89
N ALA A 246 20.04 1.33 4.76
CA ALA A 246 20.98 0.79 5.72
C ALA A 246 20.83 1.44 7.11
N LYS A 247 20.51 2.74 7.17
CA LYS A 247 20.17 3.46 8.41
C LYS A 247 18.90 2.86 9.03
N ALA A 248 17.83 2.70 8.26
CA ALA A 248 16.55 2.15 8.70
C ALA A 248 16.69 0.76 9.33
N CYS A 249 17.47 -0.11 8.69
CA CYS A 249 17.77 -1.43 9.25
C CYS A 249 18.44 -1.31 10.63
N ARG A 250 19.50 -0.52 10.75
CA ARG A 250 20.26 -0.37 12.01
C ARG A 250 19.42 0.20 13.14
N GLU A 251 18.67 1.26 12.89
CA GLU A 251 17.80 1.90 13.90
C GLU A 251 16.68 0.98 14.39
N ASN A 252 16.29 0.00 13.55
CA ASN A 252 15.31 -1.01 13.92
C ASN A 252 15.93 -2.35 14.39
N GLY A 253 17.23 -2.36 14.76
CA GLY A 253 17.91 -3.54 15.32
C GLY A 253 18.17 -4.67 14.32
N MET A 254 18.29 -4.33 13.03
CA MET A 254 18.66 -5.25 11.96
C MET A 254 20.04 -4.87 11.42
N TYR A 255 21.02 -5.78 11.52
CA TYR A 255 22.32 -5.52 10.89
C TYR A 255 22.20 -5.38 9.37
N SER A 256 22.67 -4.26 8.85
CA SER A 256 22.79 -3.98 7.43
C SER A 256 23.83 -2.89 7.18
N ASN A 257 24.29 -2.77 5.96
CA ASN A 257 25.21 -1.74 5.50
C ASN A 257 24.93 -1.37 4.02
N PHE A 258 25.62 -0.36 3.51
CA PHE A 258 25.46 0.14 2.16
C PHE A 258 25.62 -0.96 1.08
N LEU A 259 26.65 -1.82 1.22
CA LEU A 259 26.91 -2.88 0.23
C LEU A 259 25.78 -3.91 0.24
N MET A 260 25.29 -4.31 1.41
CA MET A 260 24.17 -5.23 1.53
C MET A 260 22.91 -4.64 0.88
N CYS A 261 22.54 -3.40 1.23
CA CYS A 261 21.37 -2.75 0.63
C CYS A 261 21.51 -2.49 -0.89
N SER A 262 22.73 -2.45 -1.41
CA SER A 262 22.99 -2.34 -2.86
C SER A 262 22.64 -3.60 -3.63
N CYS A 263 22.51 -4.76 -2.98
CA CYS A 263 22.15 -6.03 -3.64
C CYS A 263 20.80 -5.95 -4.38
N LYS A 264 19.86 -5.09 -3.92
CA LYS A 264 18.60 -4.85 -4.61
C LYS A 264 18.74 -4.40 -6.08
N TYR A 265 19.86 -3.77 -6.45
CA TYR A 265 20.08 -3.33 -7.82
C TYR A 265 20.45 -4.47 -8.76
N ILE A 266 21.00 -5.57 -8.25
CA ILE A 266 21.33 -6.77 -9.04
C ILE A 266 20.03 -7.44 -9.50
N THR A 267 19.06 -7.63 -8.60
CA THR A 267 17.80 -8.29 -8.97
C THR A 267 16.91 -7.42 -9.84
N LYS A 268 16.93 -6.09 -9.65
CA LYS A 268 16.19 -5.18 -10.52
C LYS A 268 16.53 -5.33 -12.01
N PHE A 269 17.74 -5.81 -12.33
CA PHE A 269 18.13 -6.08 -13.71
C PHE A 269 17.31 -7.22 -14.34
N PHE A 270 16.85 -8.18 -13.53
CA PHE A 270 16.08 -9.33 -13.99
C PHE A 270 14.55 -9.10 -13.97
N GLU A 271 14.09 -7.93 -13.55
CA GLU A 271 12.66 -7.57 -13.48
C GLU A 271 12.13 -6.90 -14.75
N PHE A 272 13.01 -6.56 -15.70
CA PHE A 272 12.62 -5.97 -16.98
C PHE A 272 12.13 -7.05 -17.95
N ILE A 273 10.99 -6.79 -18.56
CA ILE A 273 10.30 -7.63 -19.54
C ILE A 273 10.62 -7.13 -20.95
#